data_50701abcd912b85ac6646bbc933be09d
#
_entry.id   50701abcd912b85ac6646bbc933be09d
#
_cell.length_a   1.000
_cell.length_b   1.000
_cell.length_c   1.000
_cell.angle_alpha   90.00
_cell.angle_beta   90.00
_cell.angle_gamma   90.00
#
_symmetry.space_group_name_H-M   'P 1'
#
loop_
_entity.id
_entity.type
_entity.pdbx_description
1 polymer ?
#
loop_
_entity_poly.entity_id
_entity_poly.type
_entity_poly.pdbx_seq_one_letter_code
_entity_poly.pdbx_strand_id
1 'polypeptide(L)'
;MGNDLRAGEDTRVGCAAVMLDWVLFDADGVLQSSRAGWMEELTAWAAPRVEEFLLAVAAADVACLTGKDFGGAMREVLRQFEIDAPLDQVIDQRFWIEVRQPMLDAVRAVRDLGLRCALATNQQNLRGAYMRSSLGFETIFDEQFYSFELGFAKPEAGYFQTIMDRINVAPSRVLFIDDLEGNVDGAREIGIHGELFPVDGGVAALAPILARYGVQL
;
A
#
# COMPACT_ATOMS: atom_id res chain seq x y z
N MET A 1 20.08 31.94 59.96
CA MET A 1 20.21 30.59 59.37
C MET A 1 19.16 30.51 58.28
N GLY A 2 19.54 30.78 57.07
CA GLY A 2 18.67 30.74 55.92
C GLY A 2 18.57 29.30 55.39
N ASN A 3 17.37 28.89 55.05
CA ASN A 3 17.10 27.64 54.36
C ASN A 3 16.52 27.96 52.99
N ASP A 4 17.39 27.92 52.00
CA ASP A 4 17.08 28.16 50.59
C ASP A 4 16.58 26.84 50.00
N LEU A 5 15.26 26.68 49.84
CA LEU A 5 14.65 25.60 49.09
C LEU A 5 14.50 26.05 47.64
N ARG A 6 15.46 25.64 46.80
CA ARG A 6 15.35 25.76 45.35
C ARG A 6 14.28 24.80 44.84
N ALA A 7 13.21 25.36 44.30
CA ALA A 7 12.23 24.64 43.53
C ALA A 7 12.91 24.09 42.25
N GLY A 8 12.89 22.78 42.08
CA GLY A 8 13.29 22.13 40.82
C GLY A 8 12.27 22.45 39.74
N GLU A 9 12.67 23.13 38.70
CA GLU A 9 11.89 23.29 37.48
C GLU A 9 11.76 21.92 36.80
N ASP A 10 10.59 21.33 36.87
CA ASP A 10 10.18 20.14 36.13
C ASP A 10 9.95 20.57 34.67
N THR A 11 11.03 20.59 33.88
CA THR A 11 10.97 20.79 32.42
C THR A 11 10.45 19.52 31.77
N ARG A 12 9.18 19.27 31.89
CA ARG A 12 8.47 18.36 30.96
C ARG A 12 8.40 19.07 29.62
N VAL A 13 9.37 18.73 28.75
CA VAL A 13 9.26 19.03 27.32
C VAL A 13 8.06 18.22 26.82
N GLY A 14 6.90 18.85 26.77
CA GLY A 14 5.71 18.29 26.17
C GLY A 14 6.01 18.05 24.69
N CYS A 15 6.22 16.78 24.30
CA CYS A 15 6.20 16.41 22.91
C CYS A 15 4.82 16.80 22.38
N ALA A 16 4.77 17.82 21.51
CA ALA A 16 3.51 18.18 20.85
C ALA A 16 3.00 16.93 20.14
N ALA A 17 1.80 16.49 20.50
CA ALA A 17 1.19 15.34 19.83
C ALA A 17 1.13 15.61 18.33
N VAL A 18 1.63 14.68 17.53
CA VAL A 18 1.53 14.75 16.07
C VAL A 18 0.05 14.75 15.71
N MET A 19 -0.40 15.81 15.04
CA MET A 19 -1.80 15.91 14.59
C MET A 19 -1.87 15.37 13.17
N LEU A 20 -2.42 14.17 12.99
CA LEU A 20 -2.67 13.59 11.67
C LEU A 20 -4.00 14.08 11.09
N ASP A 21 -4.06 14.23 9.78
CA ASP A 21 -5.28 14.40 9.00
C ASP A 21 -5.60 13.15 8.19
N TRP A 22 -4.54 12.46 7.72
CA TRP A 22 -4.66 11.33 6.83
C TRP A 22 -3.82 10.14 7.28
N VAL A 23 -4.37 8.95 7.01
CA VAL A 23 -3.64 7.68 7.05
C VAL A 23 -3.71 7.04 5.67
N LEU A 24 -2.54 6.82 5.05
CA LEU A 24 -2.39 6.12 3.77
C LEU A 24 -2.00 4.68 4.06
N PHE A 25 -2.70 3.74 3.46
CA PHE A 25 -2.44 2.31 3.62
C PHE A 25 -1.99 1.71 2.28
N ASP A 26 -0.93 0.93 2.29
CA ASP A 26 -0.68 0.03 1.17
C ASP A 26 -1.72 -1.09 1.14
N ALA A 27 -1.82 -1.77 0.00
CA ALA A 27 -2.74 -2.89 -0.19
C ALA A 27 -2.07 -4.23 0.12
N ASP A 28 -1.10 -4.63 -0.71
CA ASP A 28 -0.47 -5.94 -0.62
C ASP A 28 0.44 -6.02 0.61
N GLY A 29 0.34 -7.10 1.39
CA GLY A 29 1.08 -7.21 2.65
C GLY A 29 0.44 -6.50 3.85
N VAL A 30 -0.41 -5.48 3.63
CA VAL A 30 -1.10 -4.70 4.67
C VAL A 30 -2.58 -5.05 4.76
N LEU A 31 -3.35 -4.79 3.71
CA LEU A 31 -4.81 -4.96 3.67
C LEU A 31 -5.26 -6.25 3.00
N GLN A 32 -4.39 -6.81 2.19
CA GLN A 32 -4.66 -8.00 1.37
C GLN A 32 -3.39 -8.81 1.16
N SER A 33 -3.56 -10.03 0.68
CA SER A 33 -2.50 -10.93 0.24
C SER A 33 -2.93 -11.69 -1.01
N SER A 34 -1.98 -12.33 -1.68
CA SER A 34 -2.32 -13.28 -2.73
C SER A 34 -2.91 -14.54 -2.12
N ARG A 35 -3.99 -15.06 -2.72
CA ARG A 35 -4.60 -16.32 -2.32
C ARG A 35 -3.67 -17.50 -2.63
N ALA A 36 -3.67 -18.52 -1.76
CA ALA A 36 -2.90 -19.74 -1.98
C ALA A 36 -3.26 -20.39 -3.33
N GLY A 37 -2.26 -20.97 -4.00
CA GLY A 37 -2.41 -21.68 -5.28
C GLY A 37 -2.32 -20.81 -6.54
N TRP A 38 -2.30 -19.49 -6.43
CA TRP A 38 -2.26 -18.60 -7.60
C TRP A 38 -0.98 -18.81 -8.45
N MET A 39 0.14 -19.09 -7.80
CA MET A 39 1.42 -19.27 -8.46
C MET A 39 1.45 -20.59 -9.26
N GLU A 40 0.96 -21.65 -8.67
CA GLU A 40 0.88 -22.98 -9.28
C GLU A 40 -0.02 -22.95 -10.53
N GLU A 41 -1.15 -22.29 -10.45
CA GLU A 41 -2.06 -22.13 -11.59
C GLU A 41 -1.42 -21.30 -12.71
N LEU A 42 -0.79 -20.17 -12.36
CA LEU A 42 -0.11 -19.33 -13.33
C LEU A 42 1.04 -20.08 -14.03
N THR A 43 1.84 -20.83 -13.27
CA THR A 43 3.01 -21.52 -13.80
C THR A 43 2.68 -22.80 -14.58
N ALA A 44 1.50 -23.37 -14.40
CA ALA A 44 1.02 -24.52 -15.16
C ALA A 44 1.04 -24.28 -16.69
N TRP A 45 0.86 -23.03 -17.12
CA TRP A 45 0.88 -22.64 -18.52
C TRP A 45 2.28 -22.69 -19.16
N ALA A 46 3.35 -22.60 -18.38
CA ALA A 46 4.70 -22.33 -18.85
C ALA A 46 5.67 -23.50 -18.74
N ALA A 47 5.24 -24.67 -18.29
CA ALA A 47 6.14 -25.84 -18.19
C ALA A 47 6.72 -26.24 -19.55
N PRO A 48 8.04 -26.51 -19.66
CA PRO A 48 9.02 -26.57 -18.56
C PRO A 48 9.75 -25.25 -18.26
N ARG A 49 9.40 -24.11 -18.88
CA ARG A 49 10.11 -22.82 -18.79
C ARG A 49 9.58 -21.91 -17.69
N VAL A 50 9.21 -22.47 -16.54
CA VAL A 50 8.50 -21.79 -15.46
C VAL A 50 9.26 -20.57 -14.92
N GLU A 51 10.56 -20.70 -14.62
CA GLU A 51 11.36 -19.62 -14.07
C GLU A 51 11.46 -18.41 -15.02
N GLU A 52 11.77 -18.68 -16.29
CA GLU A 52 11.85 -17.63 -17.33
C GLU A 52 10.50 -16.92 -17.50
N PHE A 53 9.41 -17.69 -17.47
CA PHE A 53 8.05 -17.15 -17.57
C PHE A 53 7.72 -16.23 -16.41
N LEU A 54 8.00 -16.64 -15.16
CA LEU A 54 7.78 -15.81 -13.97
C LEU A 54 8.58 -14.51 -14.02
N LEU A 55 9.84 -14.57 -14.47
CA LEU A 55 10.65 -13.36 -14.67
C LEU A 55 10.04 -12.42 -15.72
N ALA A 56 9.54 -12.96 -16.82
CA ALA A 56 8.89 -12.17 -17.87
C ALA A 56 7.57 -11.54 -17.37
N VAL A 57 6.75 -12.30 -16.63
CA VAL A 57 5.52 -11.79 -16.00
C VAL A 57 5.83 -10.68 -15.01
N ALA A 58 6.84 -10.87 -14.13
CA ALA A 58 7.25 -9.86 -13.16
C ALA A 58 7.76 -8.58 -13.85
N ALA A 59 8.56 -8.73 -14.93
CA ALA A 59 9.04 -7.59 -15.71
C ALA A 59 7.89 -6.83 -16.39
N ALA A 60 6.89 -7.54 -16.93
CA ALA A 60 5.69 -6.95 -17.48
C ALA A 60 4.87 -6.19 -16.43
N ASP A 61 4.71 -6.77 -15.24
CA ASP A 61 4.00 -6.15 -14.12
C ASP A 61 4.66 -4.82 -13.73
N VAL A 62 5.97 -4.85 -13.44
CA VAL A 62 6.76 -3.66 -13.07
C VAL A 62 6.69 -2.59 -14.15
N ALA A 63 6.82 -2.96 -15.43
CA ALA A 63 6.76 -2.01 -16.56
C ALA A 63 5.38 -1.33 -16.69
N CYS A 64 4.32 -1.91 -16.10
CA CYS A 64 2.95 -1.40 -16.18
C CYS A 64 2.51 -0.63 -14.93
N LEU A 65 3.34 -0.55 -13.90
CA LEU A 65 3.01 0.19 -12.67
C LEU A 65 2.79 1.69 -12.89
N THR A 66 3.29 2.25 -13.99
CA THR A 66 3.20 3.69 -14.29
C THR A 66 2.30 3.99 -15.50
N GLY A 67 1.34 3.11 -15.81
CA GLY A 67 0.26 3.39 -16.75
C GLY A 67 0.32 2.70 -18.11
N LYS A 68 1.30 1.82 -18.36
CA LYS A 68 1.25 0.95 -19.55
C LYS A 68 0.17 -0.12 -19.41
N ASP A 69 -0.41 -0.54 -20.52
CA ASP A 69 -1.44 -1.60 -20.54
C ASP A 69 -0.83 -2.97 -20.22
N PHE A 70 -1.20 -3.51 -19.06
CA PHE A 70 -0.75 -4.84 -18.65
C PHE A 70 -1.30 -5.96 -19.52
N GLY A 71 -2.53 -5.83 -20.03
CA GLY A 71 -3.09 -6.81 -20.97
C GLY A 71 -2.28 -6.94 -22.25
N GLY A 72 -1.81 -5.82 -22.80
CA GLY A 72 -0.90 -5.81 -23.93
C GLY A 72 0.46 -6.43 -23.63
N ALA A 73 1.04 -6.08 -22.48
CA ALA A 73 2.32 -6.64 -22.03
C ALA A 73 2.23 -8.16 -21.83
N MET A 74 1.15 -8.65 -21.23
CA MET A 74 0.95 -10.08 -21.01
C MET A 74 0.73 -10.86 -22.34
N ARG A 75 0.02 -10.30 -23.32
CA ARG A 75 -0.07 -10.95 -24.64
C ARG A 75 1.30 -11.13 -25.29
N GLU A 76 2.20 -10.18 -25.12
CA GLU A 76 3.58 -10.30 -25.62
C GLU A 76 4.35 -11.40 -24.86
N VAL A 77 4.19 -11.49 -23.54
CA VAL A 77 4.75 -12.59 -22.73
C VAL A 77 4.21 -13.94 -23.23
N LEU A 78 2.89 -14.10 -23.42
CA LEU A 78 2.30 -15.35 -23.91
C LEU A 78 2.86 -15.75 -25.29
N ARG A 79 3.01 -14.77 -26.18
CA ARG A 79 3.60 -14.98 -27.49
C ARG A 79 5.05 -15.45 -27.42
N GLN A 80 5.86 -14.86 -26.52
CA GLN A 80 7.27 -15.25 -26.29
C GLN A 80 7.41 -16.70 -25.81
N PHE A 81 6.43 -17.15 -25.04
CA PHE A 81 6.42 -18.50 -24.46
C PHE A 81 5.59 -19.50 -25.29
N GLU A 82 5.07 -19.09 -26.45
CA GLU A 82 4.24 -19.92 -27.35
C GLU A 82 3.00 -20.49 -26.63
N ILE A 83 2.44 -19.73 -25.67
CA ILE A 83 1.25 -20.11 -24.91
C ILE A 83 0.01 -19.66 -25.71
N ASP A 84 -0.69 -20.62 -26.30
CA ASP A 84 -1.96 -20.40 -27.00
C ASP A 84 -3.14 -20.58 -26.04
N ALA A 85 -3.35 -19.54 -25.21
CA ALA A 85 -4.43 -19.52 -24.23
C ALA A 85 -5.11 -18.14 -24.22
N PRO A 86 -6.42 -18.07 -23.90
CA PRO A 86 -7.10 -16.80 -23.68
C PRO A 86 -6.44 -16.01 -22.53
N LEU A 87 -6.18 -14.73 -22.78
CA LEU A 87 -5.49 -13.86 -21.83
C LEU A 87 -6.16 -13.84 -20.46
N ASP A 88 -7.47 -13.75 -20.41
CA ASP A 88 -8.28 -13.72 -19.20
C ASP A 88 -8.08 -14.97 -18.32
N GLN A 89 -7.96 -16.16 -18.96
CA GLN A 89 -7.68 -17.40 -18.21
C GLN A 89 -6.28 -17.39 -17.57
N VAL A 90 -5.28 -16.83 -18.25
CA VAL A 90 -3.89 -16.82 -17.75
C VAL A 90 -3.71 -15.77 -16.65
N ILE A 91 -4.36 -14.62 -16.77
CA ILE A 91 -4.20 -13.53 -15.81
C ILE A 91 -5.20 -13.59 -14.64
N ASP A 92 -6.19 -14.48 -14.69
CA ASP A 92 -7.22 -14.60 -13.65
C ASP A 92 -6.60 -14.82 -12.25
N GLN A 93 -5.52 -15.60 -12.18
CA GLN A 93 -4.80 -15.85 -10.93
C GLN A 93 -4.22 -14.57 -10.29
N ARG A 94 -3.97 -13.53 -11.10
CA ARG A 94 -3.50 -12.20 -10.61
C ARG A 94 -4.59 -11.48 -9.81
N PHE A 95 -5.85 -11.89 -9.98
CA PHE A 95 -6.99 -11.38 -9.23
C PHE A 95 -7.32 -12.24 -8.00
N TRP A 96 -6.58 -13.29 -7.74
CA TRP A 96 -6.74 -14.10 -6.54
C TRP A 96 -6.20 -13.35 -5.33
N ILE A 97 -7.03 -12.44 -4.85
CA ILE A 97 -6.74 -11.58 -3.70
C ILE A 97 -7.56 -12.08 -2.51
N GLU A 98 -6.88 -12.29 -1.40
CA GLU A 98 -7.51 -12.51 -0.12
C GLU A 98 -7.47 -11.21 0.69
N VAL A 99 -8.65 -10.63 0.90
CA VAL A 99 -8.80 -9.39 1.65
C VAL A 99 -8.79 -9.70 3.15
N ARG A 100 -8.01 -8.95 3.90
CA ARG A 100 -7.93 -9.07 5.37
C ARG A 100 -9.04 -8.24 6.01
N GLN A 101 -10.23 -8.83 6.17
CA GLN A 101 -11.41 -8.13 6.67
C GLN A 101 -11.17 -7.39 8.00
N PRO A 102 -10.44 -7.94 9.00
CA PRO A 102 -10.14 -7.18 10.23
C PRO A 102 -9.33 -5.90 10.00
N MET A 103 -8.48 -5.87 8.97
CA MET A 103 -7.74 -4.65 8.61
C MET A 103 -8.65 -3.61 7.97
N LEU A 104 -9.60 -4.00 7.14
CA LEU A 104 -10.59 -3.09 6.58
C LEU A 104 -11.52 -2.52 7.67
N ASP A 105 -11.87 -3.32 8.67
CA ASP A 105 -12.65 -2.86 9.82
C ASP A 105 -11.83 -1.86 10.67
N ALA A 106 -10.52 -2.06 10.81
CA ALA A 106 -9.63 -1.10 11.45
C ALA A 106 -9.54 0.22 10.66
N VAL A 107 -9.49 0.19 9.32
CA VAL A 107 -9.55 1.40 8.48
C VAL A 107 -10.86 2.18 8.75
N ARG A 108 -12.00 1.49 8.83
CA ARG A 108 -13.28 2.13 9.17
C ARG A 108 -13.24 2.76 10.56
N ALA A 109 -12.68 2.06 11.55
CA ALA A 109 -12.54 2.59 12.90
C ALA A 109 -11.66 3.85 12.93
N VAL A 110 -10.56 3.90 12.17
CA VAL A 110 -9.72 5.11 12.03
C VAL A 110 -10.54 6.28 11.44
N ARG A 111 -11.37 6.01 10.43
CA ARG A 111 -12.27 7.03 9.84
C ARG A 111 -13.33 7.52 10.83
N ASP A 112 -13.89 6.62 11.64
CA ASP A 112 -14.88 6.97 12.67
C ASP A 112 -14.28 7.87 13.75
N LEU A 113 -12.96 7.84 13.95
CA LEU A 113 -12.22 8.77 14.81
C LEU A 113 -12.00 10.16 14.15
N GLY A 114 -12.46 10.36 12.92
CA GLY A 114 -12.40 11.64 12.21
C GLY A 114 -11.16 11.83 11.32
N LEU A 115 -10.32 10.81 11.16
CA LEU A 115 -9.21 10.83 10.23
C LEU A 115 -9.68 10.42 8.82
N ARG A 116 -9.07 10.98 7.79
CA ARG A 116 -9.29 10.51 6.42
C ARG A 116 -8.35 9.35 6.12
N CYS A 117 -8.84 8.37 5.39
CA CYS A 117 -8.06 7.20 4.99
C CYS A 117 -7.98 7.07 3.48
N ALA A 118 -6.80 6.77 2.95
CA ALA A 118 -6.63 6.48 1.54
C ALA A 118 -5.86 5.18 1.31
N LEU A 119 -6.18 4.53 0.18
CA LEU A 119 -5.38 3.46 -0.39
C LEU A 119 -4.23 4.07 -1.19
N ALA A 120 -3.00 3.62 -0.98
CA ALA A 120 -1.80 4.09 -1.67
C ALA A 120 -0.94 2.91 -2.13
N THR A 121 -1.16 2.41 -3.36
CA THR A 121 -0.67 1.10 -3.79
C THR A 121 -0.02 1.09 -5.17
N ASN A 122 1.04 0.29 -5.32
CA ASN A 122 1.64 -0.02 -6.61
C ASN A 122 0.84 -1.12 -7.30
N GLN A 123 0.17 -0.79 -8.39
CA GLN A 123 -0.65 -1.72 -9.15
C GLN A 123 -0.60 -1.44 -10.66
N GLN A 124 -0.76 -2.47 -11.46
CA GLN A 124 -1.04 -2.35 -12.89
C GLN A 124 -2.56 -2.18 -13.14
N ASN A 125 -2.94 -1.72 -14.32
CA ASN A 125 -4.31 -1.26 -14.63
C ASN A 125 -5.40 -2.33 -14.43
N LEU A 126 -5.18 -3.58 -14.81
CA LEU A 126 -6.22 -4.61 -14.72
C LEU A 126 -6.49 -5.01 -13.26
N ARG A 127 -5.42 -5.19 -12.46
CA ARG A 127 -5.56 -5.54 -11.04
C ARG A 127 -6.13 -4.37 -10.24
N GLY A 128 -5.70 -3.13 -10.52
CA GLY A 128 -6.27 -1.94 -9.91
C GLY A 128 -7.76 -1.76 -10.23
N ALA A 129 -8.18 -2.01 -11.47
CA ALA A 129 -9.58 -1.99 -11.86
C ALA A 129 -10.41 -3.04 -11.10
N TYR A 130 -9.89 -4.27 -10.97
CA TYR A 130 -10.52 -5.33 -10.20
C TYR A 130 -10.64 -4.95 -8.71
N MET A 131 -9.57 -4.43 -8.09
CA MET A 131 -9.59 -3.99 -6.69
C MET A 131 -10.66 -2.93 -6.45
N ARG A 132 -10.78 -1.96 -7.34
CA ARG A 132 -11.77 -0.90 -7.24
C ARG A 132 -13.20 -1.42 -7.37
N SER A 133 -13.47 -2.21 -8.40
CA SER A 133 -14.83 -2.63 -8.73
C SER A 133 -15.35 -3.82 -7.93
N SER A 134 -14.47 -4.72 -7.48
CA SER A 134 -14.87 -6.03 -6.95
C SER A 134 -14.58 -6.21 -5.46
N LEU A 135 -13.62 -5.45 -4.88
CA LEU A 135 -13.27 -5.58 -3.47
C LEU A 135 -13.96 -4.53 -2.58
N GLY A 136 -14.77 -3.64 -3.15
CA GLY A 136 -15.55 -2.64 -2.41
C GLY A 136 -14.71 -1.54 -1.75
N PHE A 137 -13.45 -1.36 -2.14
CA PHE A 137 -12.54 -0.37 -1.55
C PHE A 137 -13.04 1.06 -1.73
N GLU A 138 -13.85 1.33 -2.76
CA GLU A 138 -14.48 2.64 -2.97
C GLU A 138 -15.39 3.11 -1.83
N THR A 139 -15.92 2.17 -1.03
CA THR A 139 -16.77 2.50 0.12
C THR A 139 -15.98 2.61 1.42
N ILE A 140 -14.72 2.13 1.43
CA ILE A 140 -13.88 2.04 2.62
C ILE A 140 -12.96 3.24 2.73
N PHE A 141 -12.41 3.69 1.60
CA PHE A 141 -11.43 4.78 1.55
C PHE A 141 -12.07 6.09 1.07
N ASP A 142 -11.56 7.21 1.57
CA ASP A 142 -11.93 8.55 1.09
C ASP A 142 -11.30 8.84 -0.27
N GLU A 143 -10.10 8.30 -0.53
CA GLU A 143 -9.37 8.39 -1.79
C GLU A 143 -8.61 7.09 -2.08
N GLN A 144 -8.32 6.84 -3.36
CA GLN A 144 -7.55 5.69 -3.81
C GLN A 144 -6.48 6.12 -4.81
N PHE A 145 -5.23 5.85 -4.49
CA PHE A 145 -4.06 6.22 -5.27
C PHE A 145 -3.38 4.96 -5.82
N TYR A 146 -3.67 4.66 -7.07
CA TYR A 146 -3.03 3.58 -7.81
C TYR A 146 -1.88 4.12 -8.64
N SER A 147 -0.72 3.49 -8.60
CA SER A 147 0.49 3.94 -9.31
C SER A 147 0.26 4.10 -10.82
N PHE A 148 -0.49 3.18 -11.45
CA PHE A 148 -0.75 3.26 -12.89
C PHE A 148 -1.57 4.50 -13.30
N GLU A 149 -2.36 5.08 -12.39
CA GLU A 149 -3.12 6.31 -12.63
C GLU A 149 -2.32 7.58 -12.32
N LEU A 150 -1.38 7.48 -11.38
CA LEU A 150 -0.51 8.60 -11.01
C LEU A 150 0.65 8.80 -11.99
N GLY A 151 1.04 7.75 -12.72
CA GLY A 151 2.21 7.77 -13.60
C GLY A 151 3.54 7.64 -12.87
N PHE A 152 3.52 7.44 -11.56
CA PHE A 152 4.65 7.21 -10.66
C PHE A 152 4.35 6.00 -9.77
N ALA A 153 5.38 5.29 -9.35
CA ALA A 153 5.28 4.17 -8.43
C ALA A 153 6.11 4.42 -7.17
N LYS A 154 5.71 3.87 -6.03
CA LYS A 154 6.55 3.81 -4.83
C LYS A 154 7.83 3.04 -5.15
N PRO A 155 9.00 3.43 -4.65
CA PRO A 155 9.27 4.51 -3.68
C PRO A 155 9.54 5.89 -4.29
N GLU A 156 9.25 6.13 -5.57
CA GLU A 156 9.56 7.40 -6.23
C GLU A 156 8.91 8.59 -5.50
N ALA A 157 9.67 9.66 -5.26
CA ALA A 157 9.16 10.89 -4.64
C ALA A 157 7.95 11.48 -5.40
N GLY A 158 7.92 11.33 -6.74
CA GLY A 158 6.81 11.77 -7.59
C GLY A 158 5.48 11.13 -7.24
N TYR A 159 5.47 9.87 -6.78
CA TYR A 159 4.27 9.18 -6.31
C TYR A 159 3.66 9.91 -5.10
N PHE A 160 4.45 10.11 -4.07
CA PHE A 160 4.00 10.75 -2.83
C PHE A 160 3.69 12.23 -3.03
N GLN A 161 4.51 12.95 -3.83
CA GLN A 161 4.25 14.35 -4.14
C GLN A 161 2.89 14.54 -4.83
N THR A 162 2.57 13.68 -5.80
CA THR A 162 1.26 13.71 -6.49
C THR A 162 0.11 13.48 -5.52
N ILE A 163 0.27 12.59 -4.52
CA ILE A 163 -0.73 12.39 -3.47
C ILE A 163 -0.87 13.66 -2.63
N MET A 164 0.24 14.25 -2.16
CA MET A 164 0.21 15.48 -1.33
C MET A 164 -0.49 16.62 -2.04
N ASP A 165 -0.22 16.81 -3.33
CA ASP A 165 -0.85 17.84 -4.16
C ASP A 165 -2.37 17.64 -4.26
N ARG A 166 -2.83 16.37 -4.33
CA ARG A 166 -4.28 16.05 -4.41
C ARG A 166 -5.00 16.22 -3.08
N ILE A 167 -4.41 15.76 -1.98
CA ILE A 167 -5.05 15.87 -0.66
C ILE A 167 -4.85 17.23 0.00
N ASN A 168 -3.91 18.02 -0.49
CA ASN A 168 -3.64 19.41 -0.08
C ASN A 168 -3.45 19.58 1.43
N VAL A 169 -2.55 18.77 2.02
CA VAL A 169 -2.15 18.85 3.44
C VAL A 169 -0.63 18.81 3.56
N ALA A 170 -0.10 19.29 4.68
CA ALA A 170 1.32 19.19 4.96
C ALA A 170 1.74 17.71 5.14
N PRO A 171 2.89 17.27 4.57
CA PRO A 171 3.37 15.89 4.72
C PRO A 171 3.46 15.42 6.18
N SER A 172 3.83 16.31 7.11
CA SER A 172 3.90 16.04 8.55
C SER A 172 2.54 15.76 9.22
N ARG A 173 1.43 15.86 8.49
CA ARG A 173 0.09 15.50 8.93
C ARG A 173 -0.43 14.21 8.31
N VAL A 174 0.44 13.47 7.64
CA VAL A 174 0.11 12.23 6.95
C VAL A 174 0.93 11.08 7.53
N LEU A 175 0.27 9.98 7.84
CA LEU A 175 0.89 8.69 8.17
C LEU A 175 0.77 7.77 6.97
N PHE A 176 1.85 7.12 6.57
CA PHE A 176 1.87 6.09 5.53
C PHE A 176 2.32 4.76 6.12
N ILE A 177 1.59 3.69 5.82
CA ILE A 177 1.80 2.34 6.36
C ILE A 177 2.01 1.38 5.19
N ASP A 178 3.17 0.74 5.14
CA ASP A 178 3.59 -0.13 4.03
C ASP A 178 4.49 -1.25 4.59
N ASP A 179 4.48 -2.42 3.98
CA ASP A 179 5.29 -3.57 4.39
C ASP A 179 6.70 -3.57 3.76
N LEU A 180 6.98 -2.67 2.83
CA LEU A 180 8.29 -2.53 2.17
C LEU A 180 9.03 -1.30 2.68
N GLU A 181 10.20 -1.53 3.30
CA GLU A 181 11.02 -0.46 3.87
C GLU A 181 11.38 0.62 2.85
N GLY A 182 11.70 0.23 1.60
CA GLY A 182 11.99 1.20 0.54
C GLY A 182 10.85 2.17 0.27
N ASN A 183 9.60 1.71 0.33
CA ASN A 183 8.41 2.57 0.15
C ASN A 183 8.23 3.52 1.34
N VAL A 184 8.46 3.00 2.54
CA VAL A 184 8.42 3.78 3.79
C VAL A 184 9.47 4.89 3.77
N ASP A 185 10.69 4.59 3.33
CA ASP A 185 11.77 5.56 3.22
C ASP A 185 11.47 6.63 2.16
N GLY A 186 10.94 6.25 0.99
CA GLY A 186 10.50 7.21 -0.02
C GLY A 186 9.44 8.20 0.49
N ALA A 187 8.51 7.74 1.34
CA ALA A 187 7.55 8.63 2.01
C ALA A 187 8.22 9.58 3.01
N ARG A 188 9.16 9.07 3.80
CA ARG A 188 9.94 9.85 4.78
C ARG A 188 10.77 10.94 4.14
N GLU A 189 11.35 10.71 2.96
CA GLU A 189 12.15 11.68 2.22
C GLU A 189 11.40 12.97 1.91
N ILE A 190 10.08 12.92 1.74
CA ILE A 190 9.24 14.10 1.53
C ILE A 190 8.55 14.61 2.79
N GLY A 191 8.85 14.02 3.96
CA GLY A 191 8.35 14.46 5.27
C GLY A 191 7.04 13.83 5.72
N ILE A 192 6.56 12.77 5.05
CA ILE A 192 5.45 11.93 5.52
C ILE A 192 5.94 11.04 6.66
N HIS A 193 5.12 10.80 7.67
CA HIS A 193 5.41 9.80 8.70
C HIS A 193 5.26 8.39 8.10
N GLY A 194 6.36 7.77 7.72
CA GLY A 194 6.37 6.40 7.18
C GLY A 194 6.57 5.36 8.28
N GLU A 195 5.75 4.32 8.30
CA GLU A 195 5.81 3.22 9.27
C GLU A 195 5.82 1.86 8.58
N LEU A 196 6.85 1.08 8.90
CA LEU A 196 6.99 -0.27 8.39
C LEU A 196 5.98 -1.19 9.08
N PHE A 197 5.18 -1.86 8.27
CA PHE A 197 4.18 -2.82 8.74
C PHE A 197 4.71 -4.25 8.59
N PRO A 198 4.71 -5.08 9.65
CA PRO A 198 5.11 -6.46 9.51
C PRO A 198 4.08 -7.24 8.68
N VAL A 199 4.52 -7.91 7.62
CA VAL A 199 3.67 -8.80 6.82
C VAL A 199 2.94 -9.76 7.76
N ASP A 200 1.63 -9.93 7.55
CA ASP A 200 0.75 -10.75 8.40
C ASP A 200 0.54 -10.26 9.84
N GLY A 201 1.02 -9.06 10.20
CA GLY A 201 0.89 -8.51 11.53
C GLY A 201 -0.54 -8.22 12.00
N GLY A 202 -1.46 -8.02 11.07
CA GLY A 202 -2.87 -7.76 11.35
C GLY A 202 -3.11 -6.53 12.25
N VAL A 203 -4.30 -6.44 12.85
CA VAL A 203 -4.67 -5.32 13.72
C VAL A 203 -3.77 -5.22 14.96
N ALA A 204 -3.23 -6.35 15.43
CA ALA A 204 -2.31 -6.36 16.58
C ALA A 204 -1.00 -5.61 16.31
N ALA A 205 -0.54 -5.57 15.05
CA ALA A 205 0.61 -4.77 14.65
C ALA A 205 0.22 -3.32 14.29
N LEU A 206 -0.98 -3.11 13.76
CA LEU A 206 -1.48 -1.78 13.38
C LEU A 206 -1.73 -0.89 14.61
N ALA A 207 -2.37 -1.41 15.64
CA ALA A 207 -2.77 -0.62 16.81
C ALA A 207 -1.60 0.10 17.50
N PRO A 208 -0.44 -0.53 17.79
CA PRO A 208 0.69 0.18 18.38
C PRO A 208 1.33 1.20 17.42
N ILE A 209 1.26 1.01 16.10
CA ILE A 209 1.69 2.01 15.11
C ILE A 209 0.83 3.26 15.26
N LEU A 210 -0.47 3.12 15.19
CA LEU A 210 -1.43 4.22 15.30
C LEU A 210 -1.35 4.95 16.66
N ALA A 211 -1.14 4.18 17.74
CA ALA A 211 -1.04 4.74 19.10
C ALA A 211 0.14 5.72 19.26
N ARG A 212 1.26 5.55 18.53
CA ARG A 212 2.38 6.51 18.51
C ARG A 212 1.97 7.90 18.01
N TYR A 213 0.91 7.96 17.23
CA TYR A 213 0.34 9.18 16.67
C TYR A 213 -0.94 9.64 17.37
N GLY A 214 -1.24 9.05 18.54
CA GLY A 214 -2.42 9.42 19.33
C GLY A 214 -3.74 8.83 18.84
N VAL A 215 -3.70 7.90 17.88
CA VAL A 215 -4.88 7.21 17.32
C VAL A 215 -5.05 5.86 18.04
N GLN A 216 -6.17 5.65 18.71
CA GLN A 216 -6.48 4.42 19.45
C GLN A 216 -7.64 3.69 18.79
N LEU A 217 -7.40 2.44 18.38
CA LEU A 217 -8.42 1.52 17.86
C LEU A 217 -9.16 0.82 19.00
#